data_fb25851336b501e35eb2e30032b50944
#
_entry.id   fb25851336b501e35eb2e30032b50944
#
_cell.length_a   1.000
_cell.length_b   1.000
_cell.length_c   1.000
_cell.angle_alpha   90.00
_cell.angle_beta   90.00
_cell.angle_gamma   90.00
#
_symmetry.space_group_name_H-M   'P 1'
#
loop_
_entity.id
_entity.type
_entity.pdbx_description
1 polymer ?
#
loop_
_entity_poly.entity_id
_entity_poly.type
_entity_poly.pdbx_seq_one_letter_code
_entity_poly.pdbx_strand_id
1 'polypeptide(L)'
;VRTNGTAHSYDAVDKITGEGIQIKSASIKNDCTSFGPTSTWDKLIFVDLAPFGEVDGNIWFYEIDSSNIYNIVLNYKKNETFRDQQLQGRRPRFSIKDKIINPLRLVPIKKINLME
;
A
#
# COMPACT_ATOMS: atom_id res chain seq x y z
N VAL A 1 -0.95 -14.63 -8.29
CA VAL A 1 -1.89 -15.61 -7.76
C VAL A 1 -1.58 -15.88 -6.30
N ARG A 2 -2.62 -15.90 -5.52
CA ARG A 2 -2.50 -16.16 -4.11
C ARG A 2 -2.20 -17.64 -3.87
N THR A 3 -1.19 -17.92 -3.08
CA THR A 3 -0.89 -19.29 -2.70
C THR A 3 -1.85 -19.74 -1.59
N ASN A 4 -1.78 -20.99 -1.18
CA ASN A 4 -2.63 -21.52 -0.12
C ASN A 4 -2.39 -20.89 1.24
N GLY A 5 -1.63 -19.88 1.28
CA GLY A 5 -1.69 -18.92 2.34
C GLY A 5 -1.22 -19.30 3.71
N THR A 6 -0.55 -20.38 3.87
CA THR A 6 -0.03 -20.70 5.20
C THR A 6 1.23 -19.88 5.50
N ALA A 7 1.98 -19.51 4.47
CA ALA A 7 3.26 -18.84 4.65
C ALA A 7 3.34 -17.46 4.00
N HIS A 8 2.38 -17.11 3.17
CA HIS A 8 2.46 -15.90 2.36
C HIS A 8 1.26 -15.00 2.61
N SER A 9 1.54 -13.71 2.76
CA SER A 9 0.53 -12.70 3.03
C SER A 9 0.40 -11.67 1.90
N TYR A 10 0.98 -11.95 0.74
CA TYR A 10 0.85 -11.09 -0.43
C TYR A 10 -0.21 -11.66 -1.38
N ASP A 11 -0.72 -10.79 -2.25
CA ASP A 11 -1.83 -11.13 -3.16
C ASP A 11 -1.37 -11.75 -4.47
N ALA A 12 -0.15 -11.46 -4.89
CA ALA A 12 0.37 -11.92 -6.17
C ALA A 12 1.89 -12.07 -6.12
N VAL A 13 2.44 -12.73 -7.13
CA VAL A 13 3.88 -12.88 -7.29
C VAL A 13 4.26 -12.41 -8.69
N ASP A 14 5.29 -11.58 -8.76
CA ASP A 14 5.87 -11.17 -10.05
C ASP A 14 6.53 -12.38 -10.68
N LYS A 15 6.09 -12.76 -11.87
CA LYS A 15 6.59 -13.96 -12.56
C LYS A 15 8.05 -13.85 -12.98
N ILE A 16 8.55 -12.64 -13.15
CA ILE A 16 9.91 -12.40 -13.61
C ILE A 16 10.87 -12.31 -12.42
N THR A 17 10.51 -11.54 -11.40
CA THR A 17 11.40 -11.27 -10.26
C THR A 17 11.19 -12.21 -9.08
N GLY A 18 10.02 -12.85 -8.99
CA GLY A 18 9.65 -13.68 -7.84
C GLY A 18 9.20 -12.86 -6.63
N GLU A 19 9.10 -11.54 -6.77
CA GLU A 19 8.71 -10.69 -5.66
C GLU A 19 7.24 -10.87 -5.28
N GLY A 20 6.96 -10.87 -3.98
CA GLY A 20 5.59 -10.86 -3.46
C GLY A 20 4.99 -9.47 -3.56
N ILE A 21 3.79 -9.38 -4.09
CA ILE A 21 3.09 -8.11 -4.33
C ILE A 21 1.84 -8.04 -3.48
N GLN A 22 1.73 -7.00 -2.67
CA GLN A 22 0.53 -6.67 -1.93
C GLN A 22 -0.25 -5.64 -2.72
N ILE A 23 -1.58 -5.80 -2.80
CA ILE A 23 -2.45 -4.86 -3.51
C ILE A 23 -3.40 -4.21 -2.52
N LYS A 24 -3.44 -2.88 -2.52
CA LYS A 24 -4.36 -2.09 -1.71
C LYS A 24 -5.03 -1.07 -2.60
N SER A 25 -6.29 -0.76 -2.32
CA SER A 25 -7.02 0.24 -3.09
C SER A 25 -7.78 1.19 -2.18
N ALA A 26 -8.06 2.37 -2.70
CA ALA A 26 -8.85 3.37 -1.99
C ALA A 26 -9.79 4.05 -2.97
N SER A 27 -11.04 4.24 -2.56
CA SER A 27 -12.07 4.88 -3.34
C SER A 27 -12.48 6.24 -2.76
N ILE A 28 -11.71 6.74 -1.80
CA ILE A 28 -11.97 8.04 -1.16
C ILE A 28 -10.68 8.86 -1.16
N LYS A 29 -10.83 10.18 -1.03
CA LYS A 29 -9.69 11.10 -1.04
C LYS A 29 -8.75 10.84 0.12
N ASN A 30 -9.28 10.68 1.31
CA ASN A 30 -8.50 10.45 2.53
C ASN A 30 -8.53 8.97 2.85
N ASP A 31 -7.66 8.21 2.20
CA ASP A 31 -7.59 6.78 2.45
C ASP A 31 -7.13 6.50 3.88
N CYS A 32 -7.59 5.40 4.42
CA CYS A 32 -7.09 4.87 5.68
C CYS A 32 -6.93 3.37 5.50
N THR A 33 -5.71 2.98 5.19
CA THR A 33 -5.40 1.60 4.82
C THR A 33 -4.79 0.87 6.00
N SER A 34 -5.27 -0.32 6.28
CA SER A 34 -4.75 -1.14 7.38
C SER A 34 -4.01 -2.36 6.83
N PHE A 35 -3.04 -2.83 7.61
CA PHE A 35 -2.24 -3.99 7.25
C PHE A 35 -2.21 -4.96 8.42
N GLY A 36 -2.22 -6.25 8.11
CA GLY A 36 -2.15 -7.28 9.15
C GLY A 36 -0.80 -7.30 9.84
N PRO A 37 -0.75 -7.81 11.08
CA PRO A 37 0.50 -7.86 11.85
C PRO A 37 1.55 -8.80 11.24
N THR A 38 1.11 -9.76 10.45
CA THR A 38 2.01 -10.72 9.79
C THR A 38 2.14 -10.46 8.30
N SER A 39 1.56 -9.37 7.80
CA SER A 39 1.64 -9.03 6.37
C SER A 39 3.04 -8.64 5.98
N THR A 40 3.62 -9.39 5.06
CA THR A 40 4.95 -9.11 4.50
C THR A 40 4.89 -9.25 2.98
N TRP A 41 5.61 -8.38 2.30
CA TRP A 41 5.65 -8.36 0.84
C TRP A 41 6.89 -7.58 0.39
N ASP A 42 7.18 -7.65 -0.90
CA ASP A 42 8.32 -6.91 -1.46
C ASP A 42 7.89 -5.58 -2.06
N LYS A 43 6.73 -5.56 -2.72
CA LYS A 43 6.18 -4.36 -3.34
C LYS A 43 4.71 -4.23 -3.03
N LEU A 44 4.26 -2.98 -2.90
CA LEU A 44 2.85 -2.64 -2.78
C LEU A 44 2.40 -1.97 -4.08
N ILE A 45 1.30 -2.44 -4.64
CA ILE A 45 0.60 -1.72 -5.69
C ILE A 45 -0.59 -1.02 -5.04
N PHE A 46 -0.58 0.28 -5.05
CA PHE A 46 -1.68 1.08 -4.52
C PHE A 46 -2.54 1.57 -5.68
N VAL A 47 -3.82 1.24 -5.64
CA VAL A 47 -4.78 1.60 -6.68
C VAL A 47 -5.66 2.72 -6.17
N ASP A 48 -5.48 3.91 -6.73
CA ASP A 48 -6.26 5.08 -6.36
C ASP A 48 -7.46 5.21 -7.30
N LEU A 49 -8.63 4.91 -6.78
CA LEU A 49 -9.89 4.98 -7.54
C LEU A 49 -10.52 6.38 -7.49
N ALA A 50 -9.93 7.29 -6.70
CA ALA A 50 -10.44 8.65 -6.55
C ALA A 50 -9.28 9.67 -6.57
N PRO A 51 -8.49 9.72 -7.67
CA PRO A 51 -7.31 10.59 -7.70
C PRO A 51 -7.66 12.07 -7.63
N PHE A 52 -8.87 12.45 -8.02
CA PHE A 52 -9.35 13.82 -7.96
C PHE A 52 -10.38 14.05 -6.84
N GLY A 53 -10.47 13.13 -5.91
CA GLY A 53 -11.30 13.27 -4.72
C GLY A 53 -12.60 12.51 -4.75
N GLU A 54 -13.02 12.01 -5.89
CA GLU A 54 -14.23 11.20 -6.02
C GLU A 54 -14.08 10.16 -7.12
N VAL A 55 -14.88 9.10 -7.05
CA VAL A 55 -14.83 8.03 -8.05
C VAL A 55 -15.47 8.54 -9.34
N ASP A 56 -14.64 8.75 -10.35
CA ASP A 56 -15.03 9.35 -11.62
C ASP A 56 -14.56 8.57 -12.85
N GLY A 57 -14.08 7.34 -12.65
CA GLY A 57 -13.54 6.51 -13.73
C GLY A 57 -12.04 6.64 -13.92
N ASN A 58 -11.42 7.62 -13.30
CA ASN A 58 -9.95 7.72 -13.31
C ASN A 58 -9.37 6.76 -12.28
N ILE A 59 -8.40 5.97 -12.70
CA ILE A 59 -7.73 5.00 -11.83
C ILE A 59 -6.23 5.16 -12.00
N TRP A 60 -5.55 5.48 -10.90
CA TRP A 60 -4.11 5.68 -10.91
C TRP A 60 -3.44 4.57 -10.10
N PHE A 61 -2.35 4.03 -10.64
CA PHE A 61 -1.61 2.94 -10.02
C PHE A 61 -0.25 3.43 -9.56
N TYR A 62 0.12 3.11 -8.34
CA TYR A 62 1.43 3.44 -7.77
C TYR A 62 2.13 2.16 -7.36
N GLU A 63 3.44 2.14 -7.55
CA GLU A 63 4.29 1.06 -7.07
C GLU A 63 5.16 1.58 -5.93
N ILE A 64 5.11 0.90 -4.79
CA ILE A 64 5.78 1.35 -3.57
C ILE A 64 6.60 0.18 -3.01
N ASP A 65 7.90 0.41 -2.79
CA ASP A 65 8.74 -0.60 -2.16
C ASP A 65 8.36 -0.79 -0.70
N SER A 66 8.41 -2.03 -0.22
CA SER A 66 8.07 -2.34 1.17
C SER A 66 8.92 -1.55 2.18
N SER A 67 10.18 -1.29 1.85
CA SER A 67 11.06 -0.53 2.73
C SER A 67 10.52 0.88 3.02
N ASN A 68 9.84 1.48 2.06
CA ASN A 68 9.23 2.79 2.26
C ASN A 68 8.02 2.75 3.19
N ILE A 69 7.50 1.56 3.46
CA ILE A 69 6.34 1.38 4.35
C ILE A 69 6.78 0.91 5.72
N TYR A 70 7.60 -0.12 5.79
CA TYR A 70 8.03 -0.70 7.06
C TYR A 70 8.71 0.30 7.99
N ASN A 71 9.41 1.27 7.43
CA ASN A 71 10.19 2.24 8.19
C ASN A 71 9.45 3.54 8.50
N ILE A 72 8.17 3.66 8.11
CA ILE A 72 7.40 4.86 8.38
C ILE A 72 7.12 4.97 9.88
N VAL A 73 7.39 6.13 10.44
CA VAL A 73 7.02 6.41 11.83
C VAL A 73 5.54 6.75 11.88
N LEU A 74 4.75 5.92 12.56
CA LEU A 74 3.31 6.10 12.69
C LEU A 74 2.92 6.74 14.03
N ASN A 75 3.74 6.54 15.06
CA ASN A 75 3.54 7.17 16.36
C ASN A 75 4.80 7.94 16.73
N TYR A 76 4.74 9.25 16.55
CA TYR A 76 5.90 10.11 16.78
C TYR A 76 6.28 10.21 18.25
N LYS A 77 5.31 10.14 19.15
CA LYS A 77 5.58 10.24 20.60
C LYS A 77 6.43 9.07 21.08
N LYS A 78 6.19 7.89 20.55
CA LYS A 78 6.92 6.67 20.92
C LYS A 78 7.98 6.28 19.91
N ASN A 79 8.10 7.04 18.84
CA ASN A 79 8.99 6.73 17.72
C ASN A 79 8.73 5.32 17.18
N GLU A 80 7.46 4.94 17.07
CA GLU A 80 7.06 3.62 16.54
C GLU A 80 6.89 3.67 15.04
N THR A 81 7.52 2.71 14.37
CA THR A 81 7.35 2.53 12.93
C THR A 81 6.19 1.59 12.63
N PHE A 82 5.85 1.50 11.36
CA PHE A 82 4.92 0.50 10.84
C PHE A 82 5.34 -0.90 11.29
N ARG A 83 6.60 -1.25 11.09
CA ARG A 83 7.12 -2.58 11.45
C ARG A 83 7.09 -2.82 12.95
N ASP A 84 7.39 -1.80 13.75
CA ASP A 84 7.30 -1.92 15.21
C ASP A 84 5.90 -2.31 15.65
N GLN A 85 4.88 -1.71 15.04
CA GLN A 85 3.49 -2.03 15.37
C GLN A 85 3.13 -3.45 14.95
N GLN A 86 3.61 -3.91 13.79
CA GLN A 86 3.40 -5.29 13.37
C GLN A 86 4.01 -6.28 14.34
N LEU A 87 5.23 -6.01 14.80
CA LEU A 87 5.93 -6.89 15.73
C LEU A 87 5.24 -6.97 17.10
N GLN A 88 4.43 -5.97 17.41
CA GLN A 88 3.59 -5.97 18.62
C GLN A 88 2.25 -6.69 18.41
N GLY A 89 2.03 -7.26 17.23
CA GLY A 89 0.77 -7.91 16.90
C GLY A 89 -0.35 -6.94 16.57
N ARG A 90 -0.02 -5.68 16.32
CA ARG A 90 -1.00 -4.65 15.98
C ARG A 90 -1.19 -4.56 14.47
N ARG A 91 -2.26 -3.90 14.06
CA ARG A 91 -2.57 -3.68 12.65
C ARG A 91 -2.28 -2.23 12.29
N PRO A 92 -1.11 -1.91 11.73
CA PRO A 92 -0.79 -0.54 11.33
C PRO A 92 -1.85 0.01 10.37
N ARG A 93 -2.19 1.27 10.56
CA ARG A 93 -3.25 1.92 9.82
C ARG A 93 -2.88 3.36 9.52
N PHE A 94 -2.91 3.75 8.26
CA PHE A 94 -2.52 5.10 7.87
C PHE A 94 -2.95 5.41 6.44
N SER A 95 -2.86 6.68 6.07
CA SER A 95 -3.11 7.11 4.70
C SER A 95 -1.85 6.92 3.85
N ILE A 96 -1.94 6.08 2.83
CA ILE A 96 -0.84 5.88 1.88
C ILE A 96 -0.58 7.18 1.12
N LYS A 97 -1.63 7.91 0.76
CA LYS A 97 -1.46 9.19 0.07
C LYS A 97 -0.72 10.21 0.92
N ASP A 98 -1.13 10.37 2.17
CA ASP A 98 -0.55 11.40 3.04
C ASP A 98 0.83 11.07 3.56
N LYS A 99 1.10 9.79 3.81
CA LYS A 99 2.35 9.37 4.43
C LYS A 99 3.43 8.96 3.43
N ILE A 100 3.05 8.56 2.23
CA ILE A 100 4.00 8.02 1.24
C ILE A 100 3.96 8.80 -0.05
N ILE A 101 2.81 8.83 -0.72
CA ILE A 101 2.72 9.39 -2.07
C ILE A 101 3.04 10.87 -2.07
N ASN A 102 2.40 11.65 -1.20
CA ASN A 102 2.62 13.08 -1.16
C ASN A 102 4.01 13.48 -0.67
N PRO A 103 4.50 12.94 0.48
CA PRO A 103 5.84 13.32 0.95
C PRO A 103 6.96 12.94 0.00
N LEU A 104 6.85 11.78 -0.65
CA LEU A 104 7.87 11.31 -1.58
C LEU A 104 7.64 11.81 -3.00
N ARG A 105 6.55 12.52 -3.24
CA ARG A 105 6.16 13.04 -4.56
C ARG A 105 6.14 11.93 -5.60
N LEU A 106 5.56 10.79 -5.25
CA LEU A 106 5.46 9.67 -6.16
C LEU A 106 4.54 9.99 -7.32
N VAL A 107 4.91 9.50 -8.50
CA VAL A 107 4.08 9.61 -9.68
C VAL A 107 3.48 8.24 -9.99
N PRO A 108 2.24 8.20 -10.53
CA PRO A 108 1.65 6.92 -10.89
C PRO A 108 2.46 6.22 -11.98
N ILE A 109 2.57 4.91 -11.89
CA ILE A 109 3.19 4.10 -12.94
C ILE A 109 2.23 3.90 -14.12
N LYS A 110 0.94 4.06 -13.88
CA LYS A 110 -0.10 3.93 -14.90
C LYS A 110 -1.33 4.72 -14.50
N LYS A 111 -1.97 5.31 -15.52
CA LYS A 111 -3.26 6.00 -15.37
C LYS A 111 -4.20 5.44 -16.42
N ILE A 112 -5.41 5.10 -16.02
CA ILE A 112 -6.47 4.71 -16.95
C ILE A 112 -7.73 5.51 -16.66
N ASN A 113 -8.58 5.65 -17.66
CA ASN A 113 -9.88 6.29 -17.52
C ASN A 113 -10.92 5.39 -18.16
N LEU A 114 -11.83 4.88 -17.33
CA LEU A 114 -12.86 3.94 -17.78
C LEU A 114 -13.95 4.62 -18.65
N MET A 115 -13.99 5.95 -18.65
CA MET A 115 -14.99 6.70 -19.41
C MET A 115 -14.54 7.07 -20.81
N GLU A 116 -13.31 6.79 -21.15
CA GLU A 116 -12.76 7.05 -22.49
C GLU A 116 -12.85 5.86 -23.42
#